data_6fa8e864473c606f3984bca035e81284
#
_entry.id   6fa8e864473c606f3984bca035e81284
#
_cell.length_a   1.000
_cell.length_b   1.000
_cell.length_c   1.000
_cell.angle_alpha   90.00
_cell.angle_beta   90.00
_cell.angle_gamma   90.00
#
_symmetry.space_group_name_H-M   'P 1'
#
loop_
_entity.id
_entity.type
_entity.pdbx_description
1 polymer ?
#
loop_
_entity_poly.entity_id
_entity_poly.type
_entity_poly.pdbx_seq_one_letter_code
_entity_poly.pdbx_strand_id
1 'polypeptide(L)'
;MGKNKLAKFDDMAGYPHVFQYPFAALQEKGFDMKGQWHERFFKNDHPIVLELGCGKGEYTVGLGKLFPNKNFIGVDIKGARMWTGAQESLETGMKNVAFLRTSIELISYFFAPGEVAEIWITFPDPQMKKRSEERRVG
;
A
#
# COMPACT_ATOMS: atom_id res chain seq x y z
N MET A 1 -14.67 21.43 -2.44
CA MET A 1 -15.17 20.23 -1.81
C MET A 1 -14.48 19.00 -2.38
N GLY A 2 -14.16 18.06 -1.50
CA GLY A 2 -13.53 16.82 -1.92
C GLY A 2 -14.51 15.90 -2.63
N LYS A 3 -13.97 14.92 -3.33
CA LYS A 3 -14.77 13.87 -3.95
C LYS A 3 -15.44 13.01 -2.90
N ASN A 4 -16.61 12.48 -3.23
CA ASN A 4 -17.27 11.53 -2.36
C ASN A 4 -16.62 10.14 -2.48
N LYS A 5 -17.02 9.24 -1.58
CA LYS A 5 -16.43 7.91 -1.49
C LYS A 5 -16.57 7.09 -2.78
N LEU A 6 -17.75 7.13 -3.39
CA LEU A 6 -18.00 6.37 -4.62
C LEU A 6 -17.14 6.87 -5.79
N ALA A 7 -17.02 8.19 -5.92
CA ALA A 7 -16.18 8.78 -6.98
C ALA A 7 -14.71 8.41 -6.79
N LYS A 8 -14.23 8.37 -5.54
CA LYS A 8 -12.86 7.97 -5.24
C LYS A 8 -12.60 6.51 -5.62
N PHE A 9 -13.54 5.61 -5.33
CA PHE A 9 -13.40 4.22 -5.71
C PHE A 9 -13.41 4.06 -7.23
N ASP A 10 -14.26 4.80 -7.93
CA ASP A 10 -14.28 4.78 -9.39
C ASP A 10 -12.93 5.20 -9.97
N ASP A 11 -12.35 6.29 -9.46
CA ASP A 11 -11.04 6.75 -9.91
C ASP A 11 -9.99 5.67 -9.72
N MET A 12 -9.93 5.11 -8.50
CA MET A 12 -8.89 4.14 -8.16
C MET A 12 -9.02 2.82 -8.92
N ALA A 13 -10.23 2.47 -9.35
CA ALA A 13 -10.42 1.28 -10.16
C ALA A 13 -9.67 1.35 -11.49
N GLY A 14 -9.41 2.57 -11.98
CA GLY A 14 -8.64 2.77 -13.20
C GLY A 14 -7.16 3.07 -12.98
N TYR A 15 -6.71 3.15 -11.74
CA TYR A 15 -5.31 3.47 -11.46
C TYR A 15 -4.45 2.20 -11.53
N PRO A 16 -3.40 2.17 -12.35
CA PRO A 16 -2.60 0.95 -12.52
C PRO A 16 -1.78 0.56 -11.31
N HIS A 17 -1.60 1.47 -10.36
CA HIS A 17 -0.79 1.22 -9.16
C HIS A 17 -1.64 1.03 -7.90
N VAL A 18 -2.96 0.87 -8.04
CA VAL A 18 -3.86 0.60 -6.92
C VAL A 18 -4.48 -0.79 -7.13
N PHE A 19 -4.31 -1.65 -6.14
CA PHE A 19 -4.75 -3.04 -6.20
C PHE A 19 -5.86 -3.27 -5.18
N GLN A 20 -7.01 -3.72 -5.65
CA GLN A 20 -8.18 -3.97 -4.84
C GLN A 20 -8.75 -5.33 -5.20
N TYR A 21 -8.60 -6.32 -4.32
CA TYR A 21 -9.06 -7.68 -4.57
C TYR A 21 -9.98 -8.13 -3.44
N PRO A 22 -11.24 -8.50 -3.73
CA PRO A 22 -12.11 -9.08 -2.72
C PRO A 22 -11.56 -10.41 -2.21
N PHE A 23 -11.87 -10.73 -0.97
CA PHE A 23 -11.38 -11.98 -0.36
C PHE A 23 -11.78 -13.21 -1.19
N ALA A 24 -13.01 -13.22 -1.72
CA ALA A 24 -13.47 -14.35 -2.54
C ALA A 24 -12.57 -14.57 -3.77
N ALA A 25 -12.13 -13.48 -4.41
CA ALA A 25 -11.24 -13.59 -5.56
C ALA A 25 -9.86 -14.12 -5.16
N LEU A 26 -9.37 -13.70 -3.99
CA LEU A 26 -8.08 -14.20 -3.48
C LEU A 26 -8.15 -15.68 -3.16
N GLN A 27 -9.25 -16.15 -2.57
CA GLN A 27 -9.41 -17.56 -2.25
C GLN A 27 -9.48 -18.43 -3.50
N GLU A 28 -10.14 -17.93 -4.54
CA GLU A 28 -10.36 -18.71 -5.76
C GLU A 28 -9.13 -18.73 -6.66
N LYS A 29 -8.52 -17.57 -6.87
CA LYS A 29 -7.44 -17.42 -7.88
C LYS A 29 -6.11 -16.97 -7.31
N GLY A 30 -6.07 -16.55 -6.05
CA GLY A 30 -4.90 -15.95 -5.48
C GLY A 30 -4.59 -14.59 -6.11
N PHE A 31 -3.38 -14.13 -5.92
CA PHE A 31 -2.90 -12.89 -6.51
C PHE A 31 -1.73 -13.24 -7.43
N ASP A 32 -1.90 -13.01 -8.71
CA ASP A 32 -0.96 -13.49 -9.73
C ASP A 32 0.40 -12.81 -9.70
N MET A 33 0.49 -11.61 -9.13
CA MET A 33 1.77 -10.92 -8.98
C MET A 33 2.53 -11.30 -7.70
N LYS A 34 1.99 -12.19 -6.87
CA LYS A 34 2.68 -12.65 -5.67
C LYS A 34 4.06 -13.20 -6.06
N GLY A 35 5.12 -12.68 -5.47
CA GLY A 35 6.48 -13.06 -5.79
C GLY A 35 7.05 -12.37 -7.02
N GLN A 36 6.27 -11.54 -7.69
CA GLN A 36 6.67 -10.91 -8.96
C GLN A 36 6.51 -9.40 -8.97
N TRP A 37 6.39 -8.79 -7.80
CA TRP A 37 6.27 -7.32 -7.70
C TRP A 37 7.46 -6.62 -8.32
N HIS A 38 8.68 -7.12 -8.10
CA HIS A 38 9.89 -6.52 -8.66
C HIS A 38 9.91 -6.60 -10.18
N GLU A 39 9.57 -7.75 -10.73
CA GLU A 39 9.67 -7.98 -12.18
C GLU A 39 8.52 -7.35 -12.94
N ARG A 40 7.30 -7.51 -12.45
CA ARG A 40 6.11 -7.18 -13.20
C ARG A 40 5.56 -5.79 -12.95
N PHE A 41 5.74 -5.26 -11.72
CA PHE A 41 5.19 -3.95 -11.40
C PHE A 41 6.28 -2.88 -11.30
N PHE A 42 7.17 -3.00 -10.34
CA PHE A 42 8.19 -1.96 -10.12
C PHE A 42 9.27 -1.96 -11.21
N LYS A 43 9.54 -3.10 -11.78
CA LYS A 43 10.55 -3.29 -12.84
C LYS A 43 11.94 -2.87 -12.39
N ASN A 44 12.25 -3.20 -11.15
CA ASN A 44 13.56 -3.00 -10.53
C ASN A 44 13.70 -4.01 -9.39
N ASP A 45 14.88 -4.09 -8.79
CA ASP A 45 15.17 -4.99 -7.67
C ASP A 45 15.33 -4.24 -6.35
N HIS A 46 14.86 -3.00 -6.29
CA HIS A 46 14.96 -2.20 -5.07
C HIS A 46 14.11 -2.79 -3.94
N PRO A 47 14.51 -2.59 -2.68
CA PRO A 47 13.74 -3.13 -1.55
C PRO A 47 12.30 -2.66 -1.54
N ILE A 48 11.38 -3.55 -1.19
CA ILE A 48 9.96 -3.22 -1.05
C ILE A 48 9.67 -2.97 0.42
N VAL A 49 9.09 -1.81 0.70
CA VAL A 49 8.70 -1.38 2.04
C VAL A 49 7.18 -1.27 2.09
N LEU A 50 6.56 -1.94 3.06
CA LEU A 50 5.11 -1.81 3.27
C LEU A 50 4.84 -0.82 4.39
N GLU A 51 3.83 0.02 4.19
CA GLU A 51 3.27 0.84 5.25
C GLU A 51 1.86 0.32 5.56
N LEU A 52 1.70 -0.33 6.71
CA LEU A 52 0.40 -0.87 7.11
C LEU A 52 -0.40 0.23 7.81
N GLY A 53 -1.65 0.40 7.38
CA GLY A 53 -2.51 1.46 7.89
C GLY A 53 -2.17 2.81 7.27
N CYS A 54 -1.98 2.85 5.95
CA CYS A 54 -1.49 4.05 5.27
C CYS A 54 -2.46 5.23 5.26
N GLY A 55 -3.75 5.00 5.55
CA GLY A 55 -4.75 6.05 5.55
C GLY A 55 -4.81 6.79 4.22
N LYS A 56 -4.53 8.09 4.23
CA LYS A 56 -4.54 8.92 3.02
C LYS A 56 -3.39 8.63 2.06
N GLY A 57 -2.37 7.90 2.52
CA GLY A 57 -1.23 7.57 1.68
C GLY A 57 -0.18 8.66 1.55
N GLU A 58 -0.33 9.75 2.28
CA GLU A 58 0.60 10.88 2.18
C GLU A 58 2.01 10.51 2.64
N TYR A 59 2.09 9.69 3.67
CA TYR A 59 3.38 9.24 4.19
C TYR A 59 4.07 8.30 3.20
N THR A 60 3.31 7.39 2.61
CA THR A 60 3.83 6.48 1.58
C THR A 60 4.40 7.26 0.41
N VAL A 61 3.68 8.26 -0.07
CA VAL A 61 4.14 9.11 -1.17
C VAL A 61 5.37 9.91 -0.76
N GLY A 62 5.35 10.48 0.45
CA GLY A 62 6.48 11.26 0.96
C GLY A 62 7.76 10.44 1.06
N LEU A 63 7.65 9.21 1.56
CA LEU A 63 8.80 8.31 1.63
C LEU A 63 9.31 7.94 0.24
N GLY A 64 8.39 7.71 -0.70
CA GLY A 64 8.78 7.43 -2.08
C GLY A 64 9.57 8.56 -2.73
N LYS A 65 9.22 9.80 -2.41
CA LYS A 65 9.96 10.96 -2.91
C LYS A 65 11.34 11.08 -2.28
N LEU A 66 11.44 10.75 -0.98
CA LEU A 66 12.72 10.84 -0.25
C LEU A 66 13.67 9.72 -0.64
N PHE A 67 13.15 8.54 -0.95
CA PHE A 67 13.96 7.36 -1.20
C PHE A 67 13.62 6.75 -2.57
N PRO A 68 14.10 7.37 -3.66
CA PRO A 68 13.77 6.88 -5.00
C PRO A 68 14.36 5.50 -5.32
N ASN A 69 15.29 5.03 -4.50
CA ASN A 69 15.89 3.70 -4.66
C ASN A 69 15.21 2.63 -3.80
N LYS A 70 14.03 2.92 -3.28
CA LYS A 70 13.18 1.95 -2.58
C LYS A 70 11.78 1.99 -3.17
N ASN A 71 11.07 0.89 -3.03
CA ASN A 71 9.67 0.79 -3.47
C ASN A 71 8.76 0.80 -2.25
N PHE A 72 7.67 1.55 -2.31
CA PHE A 72 6.77 1.70 -1.18
C PHE A 72 5.35 1.28 -1.56
N ILE A 73 4.73 0.47 -0.70
CA ILE A 73 3.35 0.04 -0.89
C ILE A 73 2.55 0.41 0.36
N GLY A 74 1.57 1.29 0.20
CA GLY A 74 0.67 1.65 1.28
C GLY A 74 -0.50 0.69 1.33
N VAL A 75 -0.79 0.16 2.52
CA VAL A 75 -1.83 -0.84 2.74
C VAL A 75 -2.87 -0.31 3.71
N ASP A 76 -4.13 -0.37 3.34
CA ASP A 76 -5.24 -0.01 4.23
C ASP A 76 -6.50 -0.71 3.76
N ILE A 77 -7.40 -1.02 4.70
CA ILE A 77 -8.68 -1.61 4.36
C ILE A 77 -9.70 -0.55 3.93
N LYS A 78 -9.54 0.67 4.41
CA LYS A 78 -10.43 1.79 4.07
C LYS A 78 -9.94 2.51 2.82
N GLY A 79 -10.18 1.87 1.68
CA GLY A 79 -9.60 2.29 0.41
C GLY A 79 -9.91 3.71 -0.03
N ALA A 80 -11.09 4.25 0.33
CA ALA A 80 -11.44 5.62 -0.10
C ALA A 80 -10.44 6.66 0.41
N ARG A 81 -9.82 6.42 1.55
CA ARG A 81 -8.86 7.35 2.13
C ARG A 81 -7.55 7.39 1.34
N MET A 82 -7.12 6.25 0.79
CA MET A 82 -5.85 6.19 0.07
C MET A 82 -5.89 6.88 -1.29
N TRP A 83 -7.08 7.30 -1.74
CA TRP A 83 -7.23 8.05 -2.99
C TRP A 83 -6.30 9.27 -3.05
N THR A 84 -6.13 9.97 -1.92
CA THR A 84 -5.27 11.16 -1.87
C THR A 84 -3.84 10.85 -2.32
N GLY A 85 -3.21 9.85 -1.72
CA GLY A 85 -1.86 9.46 -2.09
C GLY A 85 -1.80 8.82 -3.46
N ALA A 86 -2.82 8.03 -3.81
CA ALA A 86 -2.89 7.38 -5.12
C ALA A 86 -2.97 8.41 -6.24
N GLN A 87 -3.79 9.43 -6.06
CA GLN A 87 -3.91 10.50 -7.05
C GLN A 87 -2.61 11.28 -7.18
N GLU A 88 -2.01 11.65 -6.06
CA GLU A 88 -0.77 12.43 -6.08
C GLU A 88 0.36 11.66 -6.76
N SER A 89 0.54 10.39 -6.42
CA SER A 89 1.61 9.59 -7.02
C SER A 89 1.37 9.36 -8.51
N LEU A 90 0.12 9.22 -8.93
CA LEU A 90 -0.21 9.07 -10.33
C LEU A 90 0.10 10.35 -11.11
N GLU A 91 -0.35 11.50 -10.60
CA GLU A 91 -0.16 12.78 -11.26
C GLU A 91 1.31 13.18 -11.38
N THR A 92 2.11 12.83 -10.39
CA THR A 92 3.54 13.14 -10.41
C THR A 92 4.39 12.05 -11.06
N GLY A 93 3.76 11.02 -11.60
CA GLY A 93 4.46 9.98 -12.36
C GLY A 93 5.39 9.11 -11.54
N MET A 94 5.10 8.92 -10.27
CA MET A 94 5.94 8.09 -9.41
C MET A 94 5.83 6.61 -9.77
N LYS A 95 6.96 5.95 -9.94
CA LYS A 95 7.01 4.54 -10.33
C LYS A 95 7.38 3.62 -9.17
N ASN A 96 7.72 4.18 -8.03
CA ASN A 96 8.12 3.42 -6.85
C ASN A 96 7.08 3.42 -5.73
N VAL A 97 5.82 3.72 -6.07
CA VAL A 97 4.72 3.76 -5.10
C VAL A 97 3.54 2.97 -5.62
N ALA A 98 2.95 2.16 -4.77
CA ALA A 98 1.71 1.43 -5.07
C ALA A 98 0.82 1.44 -3.84
N PHE A 99 -0.44 1.13 -4.04
CA PHE A 99 -1.42 1.05 -2.96
C PHE A 99 -2.18 -0.26 -3.04
N LEU A 100 -2.43 -0.86 -1.89
CA LEU A 100 -3.10 -2.14 -1.78
C LEU A 100 -4.23 -2.03 -0.77
N ARG A 101 -5.46 -2.19 -1.24
CA ARG A 101 -6.62 -2.17 -0.37
C ARG A 101 -6.92 -3.58 0.10
N THR A 102 -6.57 -3.88 1.34
CA THR A 102 -6.85 -5.17 1.93
C THR A 102 -6.73 -5.07 3.44
N SER A 103 -7.23 -6.07 4.16
CA SER A 103 -6.95 -6.16 5.58
C SER A 103 -5.53 -6.71 5.78
N ILE A 104 -4.91 -6.31 6.88
CA ILE A 104 -3.54 -6.73 7.21
C ILE A 104 -3.44 -8.26 7.31
N GLU A 105 -4.51 -8.91 7.74
CA GLU A 105 -4.56 -10.37 7.90
C GLU A 105 -4.37 -11.11 6.57
N LEU A 106 -4.68 -10.47 5.45
CA LEU A 106 -4.61 -11.09 4.13
C LEU A 106 -3.31 -10.80 3.40
N ILE A 107 -2.36 -10.14 4.07
CA ILE A 107 -1.16 -9.65 3.39
C ILE A 107 -0.34 -10.78 2.74
N SER A 108 -0.36 -11.97 3.32
CA SER A 108 0.39 -13.10 2.78
C SER A 108 -0.15 -13.62 1.44
N TYR A 109 -1.37 -13.24 1.07
CA TYR A 109 -1.87 -13.55 -0.27
C TYR A 109 -1.19 -12.73 -1.36
N PHE A 110 -0.61 -11.59 -1.00
CA PHE A 110 -0.08 -10.63 -1.96
C PHE A 110 1.44 -10.66 -2.09
N PHE A 111 2.14 -11.24 -1.12
CA PHE A 111 3.61 -11.22 -1.12
C PHE A 111 4.17 -12.59 -0.80
N ALA A 112 5.19 -12.99 -1.54
CA ALA A 112 5.90 -14.23 -1.27
C ALA A 112 6.87 -14.05 -0.09
N PRO A 113 7.29 -15.13 0.57
CA PRO A 113 8.31 -15.04 1.61
C PRO A 113 9.56 -14.36 1.08
N GLY A 114 10.07 -13.37 1.83
CA GLY A 114 11.28 -12.65 1.44
C GLY A 114 11.09 -11.55 0.43
N GLU A 115 9.88 -11.36 -0.10
CA GLU A 115 9.62 -10.32 -1.11
C GLU A 115 9.62 -8.91 -0.51
N VAL A 116 9.18 -8.77 0.73
CA VAL A 116 9.10 -7.49 1.43
C VAL A 116 10.32 -7.34 2.34
N ALA A 117 11.03 -6.22 2.21
CA ALA A 117 12.24 -5.96 2.98
C ALA A 117 11.96 -5.32 4.34
N GLU A 118 10.97 -4.43 4.41
CA GLU A 118 10.63 -3.69 5.63
C GLU A 118 9.12 -3.54 5.75
N ILE A 119 8.64 -3.50 6.99
CA ILE A 119 7.24 -3.21 7.28
C ILE A 119 7.19 -2.11 8.32
N TRP A 120 6.49 -1.03 7.98
CA TRP A 120 6.23 0.08 8.89
C TRP A 120 4.76 0.05 9.27
N ILE A 121 4.48 0.24 10.56
CA ILE A 121 3.12 0.28 11.06
C ILE A 121 2.86 1.68 11.59
N THR A 122 1.96 2.40 10.91
CA THR A 122 1.56 3.73 11.33
C THR A 122 0.10 3.70 11.71
N PHE A 123 -0.23 4.30 12.82
CA PHE A 123 -1.60 4.37 13.30
C PHE A 123 -2.03 5.83 13.41
N PRO A 124 -3.19 6.19 12.87
CA PRO A 124 -3.69 7.56 13.02
C PRO A 124 -4.09 7.87 14.46
N ASP A 125 -4.37 6.82 15.26
CA ASP A 125 -4.76 6.97 16.65
C ASP A 125 -3.50 7.00 17.51
N PRO A 126 -3.25 8.09 18.27
CA PRO A 126 -2.07 8.19 19.12
C PRO A 126 -1.94 7.06 20.14
N GLN A 127 -3.05 6.55 20.67
CA GLN A 127 -3.01 5.44 21.61
C GLN A 127 -2.50 4.17 20.98
N MET A 128 -2.95 3.87 19.77
CA MET A 128 -2.48 2.70 19.03
C MET A 128 -1.01 2.83 18.68
N LYS A 129 -0.59 4.01 18.28
CA LYS A 129 0.81 4.29 17.98
C LYS A 129 1.68 4.08 19.22
N LYS A 130 1.23 4.56 20.38
CA LYS A 130 1.94 4.39 21.63
C LYS A 130 2.10 2.91 22.00
N ARG A 131 1.03 2.11 21.84
CA ARG A 131 1.09 0.67 22.09
C ARG A 131 2.08 -0.03 21.17
N SER A 132 2.15 0.38 19.92
CA SER A 132 3.10 -0.19 18.97
C SER A 132 4.53 0.10 19.41
N GLU A 133 4.81 1.30 19.88
CA GLU A 133 6.12 1.67 20.38
C GLU A 133 6.50 0.86 21.62
N GLU A 134 5.57 0.66 22.54
CA GLU A 134 5.80 -0.15 23.74
C GLU A 134 6.17 -1.59 23.38
N ARG A 135 5.52 -2.17 22.39
CA ARG A 135 5.83 -3.52 21.96
C ARG A 135 7.23 -3.64 21.39
N ARG A 136 7.72 -2.61 20.73
CA ARG A 136 9.09 -2.65 20.19
C ARG A 136 10.13 -2.61 21.28
N VAL A 137 9.84 -1.91 22.36
CA VAL A 137 10.77 -1.78 23.47
C VAL A 137 10.81 -3.04 24.30
N GLY A 138 9.67 -3.71 24.42
CA GLY A 138 9.58 -4.97 25.17
C GLY A 138 10.06 -6.18 24.39
#